data_2103ee6350daeec440941ff183f3f613
#
_entry.id   2103ee6350daeec440941ff183f3f613
#
_cell.length_a   1.000
_cell.length_b   1.000
_cell.length_c   1.000
_cell.angle_alpha   90.00
_cell.angle_beta   90.00
_cell.angle_gamma   90.00
#
_symmetry.space_group_name_H-M   'P 1'
#
loop_
_entity.id
_entity.type
_entity.pdbx_description
1 polymer ?
#
loop_
_entity_poly.entity_id
_entity_poly.type
_entity_poly.pdbx_seq_one_letter_code
_entity_poly.pdbx_strand_id
1 'polypeptide(L)'
;MNKKIILAIVAILIIVAAGFYYYKAEVSPGESSAVKKDVLVINPGGVTFTLFLNSFMDELAKNNSGGKNDINIIYKDSAGDPDKLKQFIDEAVILRPDAIVTISAPPTLALKDKIKDIPILTALGDPVEHGYVKSLQGSGISIAGVSQKTIELTPKRIEILKRAVPSIKKIAIFYDTTCGPTKKARPIANAQAPELGVELVEFALTTPSRADLEKELQKVTNKDFDALMFYPHGTLFAKSDLFIKRAKEEKLPIVMPEEASMGDTAIASYGPDYGELGRTLALIARKVLNGEDPGNIPFEQPSSIQFIINEKNAKILGITISENVIEIANKVIR
;
A
#
# COMPACT_ATOMS: atom_id res chain seq x y z
N MET A 1 -77.26 -0.91 31.40
CA MET A 1 -75.87 -1.28 31.83
C MET A 1 -75.56 -0.37 33.05
N ASN A 2 -75.15 -0.92 34.14
CA ASN A 2 -74.96 -0.22 35.40
C ASN A 2 -73.78 0.73 35.34
N LYS A 3 -73.96 2.05 35.70
CA LYS A 3 -72.92 3.08 35.66
C LYS A 3 -71.57 2.61 36.28
N LYS A 4 -71.64 1.80 37.31
CA LYS A 4 -70.46 1.20 37.99
C LYS A 4 -69.69 0.23 37.08
N ILE A 5 -70.36 -0.50 36.17
CA ILE A 5 -69.72 -1.47 35.24
C ILE A 5 -69.05 -0.67 34.10
N ILE A 6 -69.66 0.40 33.66
CA ILE A 6 -69.04 1.24 32.58
C ILE A 6 -67.77 1.91 33.10
N LEU A 7 -67.76 2.41 34.36
CA LEU A 7 -66.56 3.00 34.96
C LEU A 7 -65.42 1.97 35.17
N ALA A 8 -65.78 0.74 35.56
CA ALA A 8 -64.74 -0.30 35.67
C ALA A 8 -64.15 -0.72 34.36
N ILE A 9 -64.92 -0.79 33.26
CA ILE A 9 -64.41 -1.10 31.92
C ILE A 9 -63.49 0.02 31.41
N VAL A 10 -63.89 1.30 31.64
CA VAL A 10 -63.04 2.45 31.24
C VAL A 10 -61.71 2.48 32.01
N ALA A 11 -61.74 2.16 33.32
CA ALA A 11 -60.51 2.08 34.12
C ALA A 11 -59.56 0.97 33.63
N ILE A 12 -60.09 -0.22 33.28
CA ILE A 12 -59.29 -1.31 32.71
C ILE A 12 -58.69 -0.94 31.36
N LEU A 13 -59.46 -0.26 30.49
CA LEU A 13 -58.94 0.20 29.19
C LEU A 13 -57.84 1.25 29.34
N ILE A 14 -57.93 2.13 30.32
CA ILE A 14 -56.86 3.12 30.61
C ILE A 14 -55.61 2.42 31.14
N ILE A 15 -55.74 1.42 32.03
CA ILE A 15 -54.60 0.66 32.53
C ILE A 15 -53.94 -0.16 31.42
N VAL A 16 -54.71 -0.77 30.54
CA VAL A 16 -54.16 -1.51 29.37
C VAL A 16 -53.50 -0.55 28.39
N ALA A 17 -54.08 0.60 28.11
CA ALA A 17 -53.49 1.61 27.24
C ALA A 17 -52.18 2.21 27.84
N ALA A 18 -52.16 2.47 29.14
CA ALA A 18 -50.98 2.93 29.86
C ALA A 18 -49.90 1.84 29.90
N GLY A 19 -50.26 0.58 30.13
CA GLY A 19 -49.33 -0.55 30.05
C GLY A 19 -48.76 -0.74 28.67
N PHE A 20 -49.55 -0.59 27.61
CA PHE A 20 -49.10 -0.65 26.23
C PHE A 20 -48.18 0.54 25.86
N TYR A 21 -48.51 1.73 26.39
CA TYR A 21 -47.67 2.91 26.20
C TYR A 21 -46.34 2.76 26.96
N TYR A 22 -46.33 2.22 28.18
CA TYR A 22 -45.12 1.93 28.94
C TYR A 22 -44.31 0.84 28.29
N TYR A 23 -44.92 -0.25 27.83
CA TYR A 23 -44.26 -1.33 27.09
C TYR A 23 -43.65 -0.82 25.79
N LYS A 24 -44.33 0.06 25.04
CA LYS A 24 -43.81 0.70 23.81
C LYS A 24 -42.69 1.72 24.10
N ALA A 25 -42.66 2.33 25.27
CA ALA A 25 -41.61 3.25 25.72
C ALA A 25 -40.36 2.50 26.23
N GLU A 26 -40.52 1.32 26.87
CA GLU A 26 -39.38 0.47 27.26
C GLU A 26 -38.84 -0.37 26.13
N VAL A 27 -39.65 -0.66 25.11
CA VAL A 27 -39.21 -1.20 23.82
C VAL A 27 -38.94 -0.04 22.86
N SER A 28 -38.26 1.04 23.33
CA SER A 28 -37.42 1.83 22.42
C SER A 28 -36.47 0.85 21.76
N PRO A 29 -36.28 0.87 20.41
CA PRO A 29 -35.22 0.07 19.81
C PRO A 29 -33.97 0.48 20.57
N GLY A 30 -33.47 -0.43 21.42
CA GLY A 30 -32.24 -0.22 22.14
C GLY A 30 -31.24 0.30 21.15
N GLU A 31 -30.46 1.31 21.50
CA GLU A 31 -29.32 1.76 20.72
C GLU A 31 -28.72 0.49 20.14
N SER A 32 -28.88 0.31 18.82
CA SER A 32 -28.26 -0.79 18.11
C SER A 32 -26.79 -0.65 18.48
N SER A 33 -26.31 -1.48 19.39
CA SER A 33 -24.90 -1.50 19.75
C SER A 33 -24.18 -1.62 18.41
N ALA A 34 -23.49 -0.58 18.00
CA ALA A 34 -22.79 -0.54 16.73
C ALA A 34 -21.96 -1.82 16.68
N VAL A 35 -22.21 -2.67 15.68
CA VAL A 35 -21.44 -3.90 15.52
C VAL A 35 -20.01 -3.48 15.25
N LYS A 36 -19.14 -3.74 16.21
CA LYS A 36 -17.73 -3.40 16.10
C LYS A 36 -17.10 -4.29 15.04
N LYS A 37 -16.50 -3.66 14.02
CA LYS A 37 -15.82 -4.36 12.93
C LYS A 37 -14.32 -4.37 13.18
N ASP A 38 -13.69 -5.53 13.24
CA ASP A 38 -12.26 -5.68 13.42
C ASP A 38 -11.56 -5.69 12.07
N VAL A 39 -10.63 -4.74 11.88
CA VAL A 39 -9.78 -4.63 10.68
C VAL A 39 -8.34 -4.86 11.08
N LEU A 40 -7.77 -5.97 10.66
CA LEU A 40 -6.35 -6.27 10.87
C LEU A 40 -5.52 -5.63 9.77
N VAL A 41 -4.62 -4.73 10.14
CA VAL A 41 -3.68 -4.05 9.23
C VAL A 41 -2.29 -4.63 9.43
N ILE A 42 -1.73 -5.26 8.39
CA ILE A 42 -0.39 -5.86 8.40
C ILE A 42 0.54 -5.01 7.54
N ASN A 43 1.50 -4.33 8.17
CA ASN A 43 2.57 -3.60 7.50
C ASN A 43 3.78 -4.53 7.30
N PRO A 44 4.20 -4.81 6.05
CA PRO A 44 5.43 -5.55 5.81
C PRO A 44 6.70 -4.74 6.10
N GLY A 45 6.57 -3.44 6.45
CA GLY A 45 7.68 -2.54 6.79
C GLY A 45 8.07 -1.61 5.65
N GLY A 46 8.87 -0.61 5.99
CA GLY A 46 9.32 0.42 5.07
C GLY A 46 8.46 1.69 5.07
N VAL A 47 9.11 2.84 4.86
CA VAL A 47 8.48 4.17 4.96
C VAL A 47 7.30 4.35 4.01
N THR A 48 7.40 3.84 2.79
CA THR A 48 6.34 3.94 1.77
C THR A 48 5.09 3.19 2.17
N PHE A 49 5.25 1.97 2.67
CA PHE A 49 4.10 1.16 3.10
C PHE A 49 3.46 1.75 4.35
N THR A 50 4.27 2.31 5.25
CA THR A 50 3.78 3.03 6.42
C THR A 50 2.95 4.25 6.00
N LEU A 51 3.41 5.07 5.04
CA LEU A 51 2.64 6.21 4.52
C LEU A 51 1.30 5.77 3.94
N PHE A 52 1.31 4.73 3.09
CA PHE A 52 0.09 4.17 2.50
C PHE A 52 -0.91 3.73 3.58
N LEU A 53 -0.45 2.91 4.54
CA LEU A 53 -1.30 2.35 5.58
C LEU A 53 -1.78 3.41 6.58
N ASN A 54 -0.95 4.40 6.93
CA ASN A 54 -1.39 5.53 7.75
C ASN A 54 -2.49 6.33 7.05
N SER A 55 -2.30 6.65 5.76
CA SER A 55 -3.32 7.35 4.97
C SER A 55 -4.62 6.55 4.85
N PHE A 56 -4.51 5.21 4.76
CA PHE A 56 -5.65 4.30 4.82
C PHE A 56 -6.38 4.40 6.17
N MET A 57 -5.64 4.26 7.27
CA MET A 57 -6.23 4.28 8.63
C MET A 57 -6.85 5.62 8.96
N ASP A 58 -6.17 6.73 8.63
CA ASP A 58 -6.68 8.09 8.83
C ASP A 58 -7.98 8.32 8.05
N GLU A 59 -8.04 7.89 6.78
CA GLU A 59 -9.25 8.02 5.97
C GLU A 59 -10.37 7.12 6.49
N LEU A 60 -10.04 5.91 6.93
CA LEU A 60 -11.02 4.98 7.49
C LEU A 60 -11.61 5.52 8.80
N ALA A 61 -10.82 6.22 9.62
CA ALA A 61 -11.25 6.80 10.90
C ALA A 61 -12.17 8.02 10.75
N LYS A 62 -12.04 8.84 9.69
CA LYS A 62 -12.76 10.12 9.52
C LYS A 62 -14.28 10.05 9.64
N ASN A 63 -14.90 8.93 9.34
CA ASN A 63 -16.35 8.75 9.36
C ASN A 63 -16.83 7.74 10.44
N ASN A 64 -15.98 7.47 11.43
CA ASN A 64 -16.35 6.61 12.58
C ASN A 64 -17.24 7.33 13.61
N SER A 65 -17.39 8.66 13.50
CA SER A 65 -18.20 9.46 14.43
C SER A 65 -19.69 9.36 14.07
N GLY A 66 -20.40 8.38 14.63
CA GLY A 66 -21.88 8.28 14.57
C GLY A 66 -22.45 7.37 13.49
N GLY A 67 -21.66 6.52 12.83
CA GLY A 67 -22.13 5.50 11.89
C GLY A 67 -22.51 4.17 12.54
N LYS A 68 -23.23 3.32 11.80
CA LYS A 68 -23.68 1.99 12.25
C LYS A 68 -22.55 0.99 12.56
N ASN A 69 -21.31 1.27 12.16
CA ASN A 69 -20.16 0.38 12.35
C ASN A 69 -19.04 1.13 13.07
N ASP A 70 -18.73 0.75 14.29
CA ASP A 70 -17.49 1.13 14.98
C ASP A 70 -16.36 0.24 14.45
N ILE A 71 -15.30 0.84 13.90
CA ILE A 71 -14.17 0.09 13.33
C ILE A 71 -13.03 0.07 14.35
N ASN A 72 -12.61 -1.14 14.71
CA ASN A 72 -11.44 -1.38 15.53
C ASN A 72 -10.27 -1.77 14.64
N ILE A 73 -9.22 -0.97 14.61
CA ILE A 73 -8.02 -1.23 13.83
C ILE A 73 -6.99 -1.94 14.70
N ILE A 74 -6.57 -3.13 14.26
CA ILE A 74 -5.50 -3.93 14.89
C ILE A 74 -4.28 -3.81 13.99
N TYR A 75 -3.31 -2.99 14.39
CA TYR A 75 -2.12 -2.71 13.57
C TYR A 75 -0.94 -3.60 13.99
N LYS A 76 -0.29 -4.22 13.00
CA LYS A 76 0.90 -5.06 13.13
C LYS A 76 1.98 -4.60 12.14
N ASP A 77 3.19 -4.33 12.61
CA ASP A 77 4.33 -3.92 11.77
C ASP A 77 5.48 -4.92 11.93
N SER A 78 5.85 -5.56 10.82
CA SER A 78 6.98 -6.49 10.79
C SER A 78 8.33 -5.79 10.66
N ALA A 79 8.35 -4.49 10.37
CA ALA A 79 9.57 -3.71 10.15
C ALA A 79 10.54 -4.33 9.13
N GLY A 80 10.01 -5.03 8.12
CA GLY A 80 10.79 -5.72 7.10
C GLY A 80 11.34 -7.09 7.53
N ASP A 81 10.98 -7.57 8.71
CA ASP A 81 11.34 -8.90 9.23
C ASP A 81 10.40 -9.97 8.65
N PRO A 82 10.89 -10.94 7.86
CA PRO A 82 10.05 -11.94 7.22
C PRO A 82 9.44 -12.95 8.22
N ASP A 83 10.10 -13.23 9.34
CA ASP A 83 9.58 -14.17 10.33
C ASP A 83 8.43 -13.56 11.11
N LYS A 84 8.54 -12.28 11.49
CA LYS A 84 7.41 -11.53 12.08
C LYS A 84 6.25 -11.41 11.10
N LEU A 85 6.52 -11.13 9.83
CA LEU A 85 5.48 -11.05 8.80
C LEU A 85 4.73 -12.38 8.70
N LYS A 86 5.46 -13.51 8.66
CA LYS A 86 4.88 -14.84 8.66
C LYS A 86 4.03 -15.09 9.91
N GLN A 87 4.54 -14.72 11.10
CA GLN A 87 3.80 -14.83 12.36
C GLN A 87 2.46 -14.06 12.28
N PHE A 88 2.46 -12.81 11.79
CA PHE A 88 1.23 -12.01 11.69
C PHE A 88 0.22 -12.59 10.70
N ILE A 89 0.70 -13.22 9.61
CA ILE A 89 -0.15 -13.95 8.67
C ILE A 89 -0.79 -15.18 9.36
N ASP A 90 -0.04 -15.90 10.17
CA ASP A 90 -0.56 -17.06 10.93
C ASP A 90 -1.57 -16.60 12.00
N GLU A 91 -1.30 -15.49 12.69
CA GLU A 91 -2.22 -14.88 13.65
C GLU A 91 -3.53 -14.42 12.99
N ALA A 92 -3.51 -13.92 11.77
CA ALA A 92 -4.70 -13.50 11.03
C ALA A 92 -5.71 -14.65 10.84
N VAL A 93 -5.22 -15.89 10.66
CA VAL A 93 -6.04 -17.10 10.52
C VAL A 93 -6.80 -17.39 11.82
N ILE A 94 -6.17 -17.13 12.97
CA ILE A 94 -6.73 -17.38 14.30
C ILE A 94 -7.68 -16.26 14.71
N LEU A 95 -7.28 -15.02 14.46
CA LEU A 95 -8.03 -13.81 14.86
C LEU A 95 -9.36 -13.68 14.12
N ARG A 96 -9.41 -14.09 12.85
CA ARG A 96 -10.59 -14.01 11.96
C ARG A 96 -11.27 -12.63 11.98
N PRO A 97 -10.55 -11.56 11.62
CA PRO A 97 -11.11 -10.21 11.57
C PRO A 97 -12.18 -10.08 10.46
N ASP A 98 -12.97 -8.99 10.49
CA ASP A 98 -13.94 -8.69 9.41
C ASP A 98 -13.28 -8.33 8.07
N ALA A 99 -12.05 -7.80 8.11
CA ALA A 99 -11.22 -7.59 6.93
C ALA A 99 -9.72 -7.59 7.30
N ILE A 100 -8.88 -7.97 6.35
CA ILE A 100 -7.43 -7.89 6.47
C ILE A 100 -6.92 -6.90 5.44
N VAL A 101 -6.08 -5.97 5.87
CA VAL A 101 -5.44 -4.97 5.01
C VAL A 101 -3.94 -5.22 4.97
N THR A 102 -3.37 -5.26 3.80
CA THR A 102 -1.93 -5.36 3.61
C THR A 102 -1.49 -4.69 2.31
N ILE A 103 -0.21 -4.68 2.03
CA ILE A 103 0.36 -4.10 0.82
C ILE A 103 1.41 -5.03 0.26
N SER A 104 1.54 -5.06 -1.07
CA SER A 104 2.43 -5.92 -1.85
C SER A 104 1.98 -7.37 -2.01
N ALA A 105 2.55 -8.06 -3.00
CA ALA A 105 2.16 -9.43 -3.35
C ALA A 105 2.53 -10.48 -2.30
N PRO A 106 3.72 -10.51 -1.68
CA PRO A 106 4.08 -11.58 -0.77
C PRO A 106 3.09 -11.82 0.38
N PRO A 107 2.73 -10.81 1.21
CA PRO A 107 1.76 -11.03 2.28
C PRO A 107 0.35 -11.30 1.75
N THR A 108 -0.06 -10.62 0.67
CA THR A 108 -1.39 -10.82 0.06
C THR A 108 -1.59 -12.25 -0.42
N LEU A 109 -0.61 -12.81 -1.13
CA LEU A 109 -0.69 -14.18 -1.64
C LEU A 109 -0.64 -15.22 -0.52
N ALA A 110 0.22 -15.01 0.49
CA ALA A 110 0.28 -15.89 1.64
C ALA A 110 -1.04 -15.93 2.43
N LEU A 111 -1.72 -14.77 2.57
CA LEU A 111 -3.07 -14.70 3.15
C LEU A 111 -4.11 -15.37 2.25
N LYS A 112 -4.11 -15.06 0.94
CA LYS A 112 -5.01 -15.68 -0.05
C LYS A 112 -4.96 -17.20 -0.01
N ASP A 113 -3.79 -17.79 0.18
CA ASP A 113 -3.63 -19.25 0.23
C ASP A 113 -4.22 -19.86 1.49
N LYS A 114 -4.20 -19.14 2.61
CA LYS A 114 -4.68 -19.60 3.93
C LYS A 114 -6.12 -19.24 4.22
N ILE A 115 -6.62 -18.12 3.70
CA ILE A 115 -7.92 -17.53 4.03
C ILE A 115 -8.70 -17.30 2.75
N LYS A 116 -9.94 -17.85 2.67
CA LYS A 116 -10.80 -17.74 1.48
C LYS A 116 -12.07 -16.91 1.72
N ASP A 117 -12.46 -16.79 2.97
CA ASP A 117 -13.76 -16.25 3.41
C ASP A 117 -13.66 -14.90 4.13
N ILE A 118 -12.45 -14.42 4.42
CA ILE A 118 -12.22 -13.09 4.96
C ILE A 118 -11.73 -12.16 3.82
N PRO A 119 -12.33 -10.97 3.65
CA PRO A 119 -11.88 -9.99 2.69
C PRO A 119 -10.43 -9.57 2.90
N ILE A 120 -9.62 -9.62 1.84
CA ILE A 120 -8.25 -9.09 1.82
C ILE A 120 -8.24 -7.82 0.97
N LEU A 121 -7.89 -6.71 1.59
CA LEU A 121 -7.78 -5.40 0.97
C LEU A 121 -6.30 -5.06 0.77
N THR A 122 -5.89 -4.71 -0.46
CA THR A 122 -4.46 -4.66 -0.75
C THR A 122 -4.09 -3.65 -1.84
N ALA A 123 -2.81 -3.30 -1.88
CA ALA A 123 -2.19 -2.65 -3.03
C ALA A 123 -1.23 -3.63 -3.71
N LEU A 124 -1.44 -3.88 -5.01
CA LEU A 124 -0.64 -4.80 -5.82
C LEU A 124 -0.01 -4.10 -7.02
N GLY A 125 1.22 -4.48 -7.35
CA GLY A 125 1.83 -4.13 -8.63
C GLY A 125 1.24 -5.00 -9.74
N ASP A 126 0.56 -4.38 -10.72
CA ASP A 126 0.09 -5.02 -11.96
C ASP A 126 -0.65 -6.37 -11.72
N PRO A 127 -1.76 -6.36 -10.95
CA PRO A 127 -2.35 -7.58 -10.41
C PRO A 127 -2.89 -8.55 -11.46
N VAL A 128 -3.33 -8.08 -12.63
CA VAL A 128 -3.84 -8.92 -13.73
C VAL A 128 -2.70 -9.56 -14.51
N GLU A 129 -1.69 -8.77 -14.86
CA GLU A 129 -0.52 -9.21 -15.62
C GLU A 129 0.25 -10.32 -14.91
N HIS A 130 0.11 -10.40 -13.58
CA HIS A 130 0.75 -11.43 -12.75
C HIS A 130 -0.19 -12.55 -12.34
N GLY A 131 -1.44 -12.52 -12.79
CA GLY A 131 -2.42 -13.56 -12.48
C GLY A 131 -2.85 -13.59 -11.01
N TYR A 132 -2.64 -12.51 -10.26
CA TYR A 132 -3.11 -12.42 -8.88
C TYR A 132 -4.63 -12.31 -8.83
N VAL A 133 -5.18 -11.57 -9.78
CA VAL A 133 -6.63 -11.45 -10.03
C VAL A 133 -6.90 -11.64 -11.53
N LYS A 134 -8.15 -11.97 -11.88
CA LYS A 134 -8.53 -12.22 -13.29
C LYS A 134 -8.73 -10.93 -14.07
N SER A 135 -9.19 -9.87 -13.42
CA SER A 135 -9.57 -8.60 -14.05
C SER A 135 -9.45 -7.45 -13.05
N LEU A 136 -9.18 -6.25 -13.56
CA LEU A 136 -9.29 -5.02 -12.77
C LEU A 136 -10.76 -4.62 -12.51
N GLN A 137 -11.71 -5.12 -13.28
CA GLN A 137 -13.15 -4.85 -13.09
C GLN A 137 -13.75 -5.58 -11.90
N GLY A 138 -13.01 -6.57 -11.36
CA GLY A 138 -13.36 -7.36 -10.20
C GLY A 138 -12.45 -8.58 -10.14
N SER A 139 -11.98 -8.93 -8.94
CA SER A 139 -11.05 -10.04 -8.75
C SER A 139 -11.69 -11.41 -8.93
N GLY A 140 -13.01 -11.52 -8.71
CA GLY A 140 -13.77 -12.78 -8.64
C GLY A 140 -13.42 -13.66 -7.44
N ILE A 141 -12.72 -13.10 -6.45
CA ILE A 141 -12.32 -13.77 -5.20
C ILE A 141 -12.39 -12.78 -4.03
N SER A 142 -12.16 -13.23 -2.79
CA SER A 142 -12.25 -12.38 -1.59
C SER A 142 -11.08 -11.38 -1.48
N ILE A 143 -10.72 -10.71 -2.58
CA ILE A 143 -9.66 -9.68 -2.64
C ILE A 143 -10.14 -8.47 -3.42
N ALA A 144 -9.99 -7.29 -2.83
CA ALA A 144 -10.19 -6.00 -3.50
C ALA A 144 -8.99 -5.08 -3.24
N GLY A 145 -8.81 -4.05 -4.05
CA GLY A 145 -7.67 -3.18 -3.81
C GLY A 145 -7.35 -2.15 -4.87
N VAL A 146 -6.10 -1.70 -4.85
CA VAL A 146 -5.54 -0.72 -5.78
C VAL A 146 -4.35 -1.30 -6.54
N SER A 147 -4.18 -0.89 -7.81
CA SER A 147 -3.02 -1.23 -8.63
C SER A 147 -1.94 -0.15 -8.52
N GLN A 148 -0.66 -0.53 -8.49
CA GLN A 148 0.48 0.39 -8.38
C GLN A 148 1.18 0.65 -9.72
N LYS A 149 0.82 -0.03 -10.81
CA LYS A 149 1.44 0.08 -12.15
C LYS A 149 2.97 -0.06 -12.15
N THR A 150 3.50 -1.05 -11.46
CA THR A 150 4.95 -1.19 -11.22
C THR A 150 5.77 -1.54 -12.47
N ILE A 151 5.18 -2.30 -13.43
CA ILE A 151 5.88 -2.76 -14.63
C ILE A 151 6.34 -1.58 -15.48
N GLU A 152 5.44 -0.63 -15.74
CA GLU A 152 5.67 0.50 -16.65
C GLU A 152 6.62 1.55 -16.07
N LEU A 153 6.67 1.69 -14.74
CA LEU A 153 7.34 2.82 -14.09
C LEU A 153 8.86 2.64 -13.94
N THR A 154 9.37 1.40 -13.86
CA THR A 154 10.80 1.18 -13.64
C THR A 154 11.65 1.57 -14.87
N PRO A 155 11.31 1.20 -16.11
CA PRO A 155 12.00 1.71 -17.28
C PRO A 155 12.01 3.24 -17.34
N LYS A 156 10.91 3.88 -17.00
CA LYS A 156 10.82 5.35 -16.95
C LYS A 156 11.73 5.99 -15.89
N ARG A 157 11.91 5.34 -14.74
CA ARG A 157 12.87 5.80 -13.71
C ARG A 157 14.31 5.76 -14.22
N ILE A 158 14.68 4.75 -15.00
CA ILE A 158 16.01 4.66 -15.64
C ILE A 158 16.19 5.82 -16.63
N GLU A 159 15.20 6.10 -17.48
CA GLU A 159 15.21 7.24 -18.39
C GLU A 159 15.36 8.57 -17.63
N ILE A 160 14.58 8.78 -16.57
CA ILE A 160 14.64 9.98 -15.73
C ILE A 160 16.03 10.14 -15.14
N LEU A 161 16.59 9.08 -14.58
CA LEU A 161 17.92 9.08 -13.97
C LEU A 161 19.00 9.49 -15.00
N LYS A 162 18.97 8.89 -16.20
CA LYS A 162 19.87 9.21 -17.30
C LYS A 162 19.71 10.64 -17.81
N ARG A 163 18.47 11.11 -17.92
CA ARG A 163 18.19 12.50 -18.35
C ARG A 163 18.60 13.52 -17.30
N ALA A 164 18.40 13.20 -16.01
CA ALA A 164 18.78 14.07 -14.90
C ALA A 164 20.32 14.18 -14.79
N VAL A 165 21.03 13.09 -15.04
CA VAL A 165 22.50 13.01 -14.94
C VAL A 165 23.04 12.35 -16.21
N PRO A 166 23.27 13.10 -17.30
CA PRO A 166 23.65 12.56 -18.61
C PRO A 166 24.97 11.77 -18.64
N SER A 167 25.85 11.98 -17.65
CA SER A 167 27.14 11.27 -17.54
C SER A 167 26.99 9.79 -17.14
N ILE A 168 25.86 9.37 -16.60
CA ILE A 168 25.61 7.99 -16.16
C ILE A 168 25.75 7.04 -17.35
N LYS A 169 26.57 6.00 -17.18
CA LYS A 169 26.80 4.92 -18.15
C LYS A 169 26.52 3.54 -17.56
N LYS A 170 26.71 3.36 -16.24
CA LYS A 170 26.61 2.07 -15.60
C LYS A 170 25.79 2.14 -14.30
N ILE A 171 24.69 1.41 -14.24
CA ILE A 171 23.75 1.39 -13.12
C ILE A 171 23.78 0.02 -12.45
N ALA A 172 24.03 -0.01 -11.13
CA ALA A 172 23.74 -1.19 -10.31
C ALA A 172 22.24 -1.26 -10.04
N ILE A 173 21.57 -2.33 -10.46
CA ILE A 173 20.13 -2.51 -10.25
C ILE A 173 19.80 -3.83 -9.58
N PHE A 174 19.13 -3.76 -8.44
CA PHE A 174 18.78 -4.90 -7.61
C PHE A 174 17.37 -5.39 -7.90
N TYR A 175 17.17 -6.71 -7.82
CA TYR A 175 15.84 -7.30 -7.93
C TYR A 175 15.67 -8.57 -7.09
N ASP A 176 14.42 -8.83 -6.69
CA ASP A 176 14.04 -10.09 -6.06
C ASP A 176 13.56 -11.07 -7.14
N THR A 177 14.18 -12.23 -7.22
CA THR A 177 13.88 -13.29 -8.22
C THR A 177 12.48 -13.88 -8.08
N THR A 178 11.87 -13.75 -6.90
CA THR A 178 10.51 -14.24 -6.62
C THR A 178 9.44 -13.27 -7.12
N CYS A 179 9.83 -12.03 -7.47
CA CYS A 179 8.92 -10.97 -7.88
C CYS A 179 8.36 -11.18 -9.29
N GLY A 180 7.06 -11.42 -9.41
CA GLY A 180 6.37 -11.50 -10.69
C GLY A 180 6.51 -10.21 -11.53
N PRO A 181 6.17 -9.00 -11.00
CA PRO A 181 6.36 -7.72 -11.67
C PRO A 181 7.74 -7.53 -12.26
N THR A 182 8.78 -7.86 -11.53
CA THR A 182 10.16 -7.75 -11.98
C THR A 182 10.46 -8.60 -13.21
N LYS A 183 9.91 -9.81 -13.30
CA LYS A 183 10.08 -10.70 -14.46
C LYS A 183 9.60 -10.07 -15.77
N LYS A 184 8.57 -9.21 -15.72
CA LYS A 184 8.05 -8.47 -16.89
C LYS A 184 8.76 -7.13 -17.11
N ALA A 185 9.07 -6.39 -16.05
CA ALA A 185 9.72 -5.08 -16.14
C ALA A 185 11.18 -5.17 -16.61
N ARG A 186 11.93 -6.22 -16.20
CA ARG A 186 13.35 -6.39 -16.55
C ARG A 186 13.61 -6.49 -18.06
N PRO A 187 12.92 -7.32 -18.85
CA PRO A 187 13.13 -7.36 -20.29
C PRO A 187 12.92 -6.00 -20.96
N ILE A 188 11.92 -5.23 -20.52
CA ILE A 188 11.64 -3.89 -21.05
C ILE A 188 12.78 -2.93 -20.70
N ALA A 189 13.21 -2.92 -19.43
CA ALA A 189 14.32 -2.07 -18.98
C ALA A 189 15.65 -2.43 -19.68
N ASN A 190 15.95 -3.72 -19.83
CA ASN A 190 17.16 -4.20 -20.51
C ASN A 190 17.16 -3.91 -22.01
N ALA A 191 16.02 -3.90 -22.67
CA ALA A 191 15.90 -3.50 -24.06
C ALA A 191 16.07 -1.98 -24.25
N GLN A 192 15.57 -1.16 -23.33
CA GLN A 192 15.65 0.30 -23.38
C GLN A 192 17.02 0.84 -22.98
N ALA A 193 17.71 0.20 -22.03
CA ALA A 193 18.95 0.73 -21.46
C ALA A 193 20.06 1.02 -22.50
N PRO A 194 20.33 0.15 -23.51
CA PRO A 194 21.30 0.45 -24.56
C PRO A 194 20.94 1.68 -25.41
N GLU A 195 19.65 1.91 -25.68
CA GLU A 195 19.15 3.07 -26.42
C GLU A 195 19.42 4.38 -25.64
N LEU A 196 19.43 4.30 -24.31
CA LEU A 196 19.80 5.40 -23.43
C LEU A 196 21.32 5.53 -23.23
N GLY A 197 22.11 4.63 -23.80
CA GLY A 197 23.56 4.57 -23.58
C GLY A 197 23.92 4.19 -22.14
N VAL A 198 23.16 3.27 -21.54
CA VAL A 198 23.32 2.80 -20.15
C VAL A 198 23.50 1.29 -20.13
N GLU A 199 24.47 0.82 -19.34
CA GLU A 199 24.61 -0.59 -18.94
C GLU A 199 23.88 -0.83 -17.62
N LEU A 200 23.01 -1.84 -17.56
CA LEU A 200 22.40 -2.32 -16.31
C LEU A 200 23.14 -3.54 -15.80
N VAL A 201 23.77 -3.42 -14.64
CA VAL A 201 24.37 -4.57 -13.94
C VAL A 201 23.42 -5.05 -12.88
N GLU A 202 22.85 -6.23 -13.10
CA GLU A 202 21.78 -6.78 -12.29
C GLU A 202 22.30 -7.60 -11.09
N PHE A 203 21.81 -7.27 -9.90
CA PHE A 203 22.02 -8.01 -8.66
C PHE A 203 20.75 -8.80 -8.30
N ALA A 204 20.81 -10.12 -8.54
CA ALA A 204 19.70 -11.02 -8.28
C ALA A 204 19.72 -11.51 -6.83
N LEU A 205 18.63 -11.33 -6.12
CA LEU A 205 18.44 -11.80 -4.74
C LEU A 205 17.16 -12.65 -4.66
N THR A 206 17.09 -13.55 -3.70
CA THR A 206 15.89 -14.37 -3.48
C THR A 206 15.41 -14.14 -2.07
N THR A 207 14.35 -13.36 -1.91
CA THR A 207 13.74 -12.99 -0.61
C THR A 207 14.79 -12.58 0.43
N PRO A 208 15.66 -11.58 0.14
CA PRO A 208 16.83 -11.29 0.97
C PRO A 208 16.42 -10.79 2.36
N SER A 209 17.12 -11.27 3.38
CA SER A 209 17.13 -10.62 4.69
C SER A 209 17.79 -9.23 4.61
N ARG A 210 17.69 -8.41 5.67
CA ARG A 210 18.43 -7.13 5.69
C ARG A 210 19.94 -7.34 5.59
N ALA A 211 20.49 -8.34 6.29
CA ALA A 211 21.91 -8.66 6.27
C ALA A 211 22.40 -9.12 4.88
N ASP A 212 21.61 -9.94 4.18
CA ASP A 212 21.94 -10.36 2.81
C ASP A 212 21.97 -9.16 1.86
N LEU A 213 20.97 -8.28 1.94
CA LEU A 213 20.91 -7.08 1.11
C LEU A 213 22.06 -6.12 1.43
N GLU A 214 22.38 -5.88 2.70
CA GLU A 214 23.53 -5.04 3.09
C GLU A 214 24.85 -5.60 2.53
N LYS A 215 25.06 -6.91 2.66
CA LYS A 215 26.25 -7.56 2.10
C LYS A 215 26.36 -7.38 0.58
N GLU A 216 25.29 -7.54 -0.15
CA GLU A 216 25.30 -7.35 -1.61
C GLU A 216 25.46 -5.87 -1.99
N LEU A 217 24.86 -4.95 -1.25
CA LEU A 217 25.03 -3.50 -1.48
C LEU A 217 26.47 -3.05 -1.28
N GLN A 218 27.27 -3.68 -0.39
CA GLN A 218 28.70 -3.35 -0.23
C GLN A 218 29.52 -3.54 -1.51
N LYS A 219 29.06 -4.35 -2.47
CA LYS A 219 29.72 -4.53 -3.78
C LYS A 219 29.52 -3.36 -4.73
N VAL A 220 28.58 -2.46 -4.44
CA VAL A 220 28.28 -1.29 -5.28
C VAL A 220 29.11 -0.12 -4.80
N THR A 221 30.13 0.27 -5.58
CA THR A 221 31.01 1.40 -5.29
C THR A 221 30.96 2.44 -6.43
N ASN A 222 31.27 3.69 -6.11
CA ASN A 222 31.35 4.77 -7.10
C ASN A 222 32.55 4.66 -8.05
N LYS A 223 33.43 3.67 -7.85
CA LYS A 223 34.51 3.31 -8.78
C LYS A 223 34.00 2.44 -9.93
N ASP A 224 32.97 1.65 -9.66
CA ASP A 224 32.45 0.63 -10.56
C ASP A 224 31.10 1.02 -11.17
N PHE A 225 30.36 1.92 -10.53
CA PHE A 225 29.00 2.31 -10.90
C PHE A 225 28.78 3.82 -10.84
N ASP A 226 27.92 4.33 -11.72
CA ASP A 226 27.53 5.75 -11.79
C ASP A 226 26.20 6.01 -11.06
N ALA A 227 25.41 4.97 -10.79
CA ALA A 227 24.12 5.08 -10.11
C ALA A 227 23.68 3.77 -9.46
N LEU A 228 22.74 3.87 -8.52
CA LEU A 228 22.12 2.75 -7.83
C LEU A 228 20.61 2.76 -8.05
N MET A 229 20.01 1.59 -8.30
CA MET A 229 18.57 1.43 -8.44
C MET A 229 18.10 0.08 -7.92
N PHE A 230 16.81 -0.09 -7.78
CA PHE A 230 16.16 -1.39 -7.58
C PHE A 230 14.80 -1.46 -8.28
N TYR A 231 14.39 -2.67 -8.65
CA TYR A 231 13.03 -2.92 -9.08
C TYR A 231 12.11 -2.95 -7.86
N PRO A 232 11.07 -2.09 -7.79
CA PRO A 232 10.16 -2.04 -6.65
C PRO A 232 9.45 -3.38 -6.45
N HIS A 233 9.69 -3.99 -5.31
CA HIS A 233 9.03 -5.20 -4.84
C HIS A 233 8.91 -5.15 -3.32
N GLY A 234 7.89 -5.81 -2.74
CA GLY A 234 7.62 -5.77 -1.30
C GLY A 234 8.85 -5.99 -0.44
N THR A 235 9.69 -6.99 -0.78
CA THR A 235 10.89 -7.33 -0.04
C THR A 235 11.97 -6.25 -0.08
N LEU A 236 12.23 -5.65 -1.26
CA LEU A 236 13.24 -4.60 -1.42
C LEU A 236 12.68 -3.24 -0.99
N PHE A 237 11.41 -2.99 -1.26
CA PHE A 237 10.74 -1.74 -0.88
C PHE A 237 10.72 -1.54 0.64
N ALA A 238 10.43 -2.62 1.40
CA ALA A 238 10.47 -2.62 2.86
C ALA A 238 11.88 -2.33 3.44
N LYS A 239 12.92 -2.42 2.59
CA LYS A 239 14.33 -2.20 2.95
C LYS A 239 14.96 -1.05 2.14
N SER A 240 14.14 -0.14 1.62
CA SER A 240 14.59 0.97 0.77
C SER A 240 15.58 1.92 1.46
N ASP A 241 15.53 1.98 2.79
CA ASP A 241 16.50 2.71 3.62
C ASP A 241 17.95 2.24 3.43
N LEU A 242 18.17 0.94 3.16
CA LEU A 242 19.51 0.40 2.89
C LEU A 242 20.07 0.91 1.56
N PHE A 243 19.22 1.05 0.54
CA PHE A 243 19.60 1.65 -0.75
C PHE A 243 19.96 3.13 -0.59
N ILE A 244 19.16 3.90 0.15
CA ILE A 244 19.43 5.31 0.46
C ILE A 244 20.75 5.45 1.22
N LYS A 245 20.98 4.62 2.25
CA LYS A 245 22.22 4.59 3.00
C LYS A 245 23.43 4.35 2.08
N ARG A 246 23.37 3.30 1.23
CA ARG A 246 24.48 2.97 0.32
C ARG A 246 24.70 4.05 -0.74
N ALA A 247 23.63 4.56 -1.34
CA ALA A 247 23.71 5.66 -2.29
C ALA A 247 24.38 6.90 -1.70
N LYS A 248 24.11 7.21 -0.43
CA LYS A 248 24.74 8.31 0.31
C LYS A 248 26.23 8.06 0.56
N GLU A 249 26.59 6.87 1.06
CA GLU A 249 27.99 6.48 1.35
C GLU A 249 28.85 6.59 0.09
N GLU A 250 28.37 6.15 -1.05
CA GLU A 250 29.07 6.12 -2.33
C GLU A 250 28.81 7.36 -3.20
N LYS A 251 27.99 8.32 -2.74
CA LYS A 251 27.58 9.50 -3.53
C LYS A 251 26.97 9.14 -4.89
N LEU A 252 26.23 8.02 -4.95
CA LEU A 252 25.57 7.57 -6.16
C LEU A 252 24.16 8.17 -6.25
N PRO A 253 23.75 8.73 -7.40
CA PRO A 253 22.36 9.13 -7.61
C PRO A 253 21.44 7.92 -7.62
N ILE A 254 20.26 8.10 -7.05
CA ILE A 254 19.17 7.11 -7.03
C ILE A 254 17.83 7.81 -7.31
N VAL A 255 16.95 7.14 -8.06
CA VAL A 255 15.56 7.54 -8.27
C VAL A 255 14.65 6.58 -7.53
N MET A 256 13.82 7.12 -6.64
CA MET A 256 12.92 6.34 -5.81
C MET A 256 11.53 6.18 -6.42
N PRO A 257 10.76 5.19 -6.01
CA PRO A 257 9.40 5.01 -6.50
C PRO A 257 8.41 6.09 -6.05
N GLU A 258 8.69 6.83 -4.96
CA GLU A 258 7.80 7.88 -4.45
C GLU A 258 8.56 8.84 -3.50
N GLU A 259 7.92 9.98 -3.16
CA GLU A 259 8.54 11.07 -2.39
C GLU A 259 8.99 10.66 -0.99
N ALA A 260 8.16 9.95 -0.23
CA ALA A 260 8.45 9.64 1.18
C ALA A 260 9.67 8.73 1.35
N SER A 261 10.03 7.93 0.33
CA SER A 261 11.21 7.07 0.34
C SER A 261 12.51 7.76 -0.13
N MET A 262 12.45 9.03 -0.55
CA MET A 262 13.63 9.73 -1.08
C MET A 262 14.73 9.94 -0.02
N GLY A 263 14.35 10.05 1.26
CA GLY A 263 15.31 10.36 2.30
C GLY A 263 16.10 11.63 2.02
N ASP A 264 17.37 11.62 2.46
CA ASP A 264 18.30 12.74 2.29
C ASP A 264 19.28 12.55 1.11
N THR A 265 19.00 11.62 0.20
CA THR A 265 19.97 11.22 -0.84
C THR A 265 19.35 11.10 -2.24
N ALA A 266 18.14 10.57 -2.38
CA ALA A 266 17.56 10.40 -3.71
C ALA A 266 17.36 11.73 -4.43
N ILE A 267 17.79 11.78 -5.69
CA ILE A 267 17.73 13.01 -6.50
C ILE A 267 16.37 13.23 -7.15
N ALA A 268 15.60 12.15 -7.27
CA ALA A 268 14.25 12.21 -7.83
C ALA A 268 13.38 11.07 -7.30
N SER A 269 12.07 11.22 -7.45
CA SER A 269 11.11 10.12 -7.37
C SER A 269 10.14 10.16 -8.56
N TYR A 270 9.68 8.96 -8.96
CA TYR A 270 8.71 8.81 -10.03
C TYR A 270 7.78 7.62 -9.75
N GLY A 271 6.52 7.90 -9.46
CA GLY A 271 5.54 6.87 -9.13
C GLY A 271 4.21 7.41 -8.64
N PRO A 272 3.28 6.54 -8.23
CA PRO A 272 1.98 6.96 -7.73
C PRO A 272 2.11 7.69 -6.39
N ASP A 273 1.09 8.50 -6.05
CA ASP A 273 0.91 9.00 -4.69
C ASP A 273 0.37 7.86 -3.80
N TYR A 274 1.25 7.31 -2.96
CA TYR A 274 0.89 6.21 -2.04
C TYR A 274 -0.10 6.65 -0.95
N GLY A 275 -0.11 7.92 -0.59
CA GLY A 275 -1.12 8.48 0.31
C GLY A 275 -2.51 8.49 -0.34
N GLU A 276 -2.60 8.90 -1.62
CA GLU A 276 -3.85 8.81 -2.40
C GLU A 276 -4.33 7.35 -2.50
N LEU A 277 -3.44 6.42 -2.87
CA LEU A 277 -3.79 5.01 -2.97
C LEU A 277 -4.29 4.44 -1.64
N GLY A 278 -3.69 4.85 -0.51
CA GLY A 278 -4.14 4.47 0.83
C GLY A 278 -5.56 4.96 1.12
N ARG A 279 -5.85 6.24 0.85
CA ARG A 279 -7.20 6.81 0.98
C ARG A 279 -8.20 6.10 0.08
N THR A 280 -7.84 5.80 -1.16
CA THR A 280 -8.69 5.05 -2.10
C THR A 280 -9.01 3.67 -1.56
N LEU A 281 -8.02 2.96 -1.00
CA LEU A 281 -8.26 1.65 -0.37
C LEU A 281 -9.20 1.74 0.83
N ALA A 282 -9.18 2.83 1.59
CA ALA A 282 -10.12 3.04 2.71
C ALA A 282 -11.57 3.18 2.23
N LEU A 283 -11.79 3.83 1.08
CA LEU A 283 -13.13 3.90 0.48
C LEU A 283 -13.62 2.52 0.03
N ILE A 284 -12.73 1.69 -0.54
CA ILE A 284 -13.02 0.29 -0.88
C ILE A 284 -13.33 -0.50 0.39
N ALA A 285 -12.54 -0.34 1.46
CA ALA A 285 -12.76 -1.01 2.74
C ALA A 285 -14.15 -0.74 3.31
N ARG A 286 -14.64 0.50 3.23
CA ARG A 286 -16.00 0.86 3.67
C ARG A 286 -17.09 0.09 2.92
N LYS A 287 -16.95 -0.05 1.60
CA LYS A 287 -17.90 -0.84 0.79
C LYS A 287 -17.94 -2.29 1.27
N VAL A 288 -16.77 -2.90 1.45
CA VAL A 288 -16.63 -4.29 1.92
C VAL A 288 -17.20 -4.46 3.34
N LEU A 289 -16.85 -3.58 4.27
CA LEU A 289 -17.36 -3.63 5.65
C LEU A 289 -18.87 -3.39 5.74
N ASN A 290 -19.47 -2.74 4.74
CA ASN A 290 -20.93 -2.58 4.59
C ASN A 290 -21.60 -3.76 3.86
N GLY A 291 -20.83 -4.82 3.49
CA GLY A 291 -21.35 -6.06 2.92
C GLY A 291 -21.24 -6.17 1.40
N GLU A 292 -20.54 -5.25 0.71
CA GLU A 292 -20.27 -5.41 -0.71
C GLU A 292 -19.23 -6.52 -0.92
N ASP A 293 -19.48 -7.42 -1.87
CA ASP A 293 -18.57 -8.52 -2.21
C ASP A 293 -17.24 -7.96 -2.78
N PRO A 294 -16.10 -8.18 -2.13
CA PRO A 294 -14.80 -7.70 -2.60
C PRO A 294 -14.45 -8.21 -4.01
N GLY A 295 -14.93 -9.40 -4.38
CA GLY A 295 -14.72 -9.98 -5.71
C GLY A 295 -15.32 -9.18 -6.85
N ASN A 296 -16.35 -8.37 -6.58
CA ASN A 296 -17.06 -7.52 -7.56
C ASN A 296 -16.59 -6.06 -7.54
N ILE A 297 -15.74 -5.67 -6.59
CA ILE A 297 -15.21 -4.30 -6.53
C ILE A 297 -14.02 -4.16 -7.50
N PRO A 298 -14.04 -3.16 -8.39
CA PRO A 298 -12.91 -2.90 -9.27
C PRO A 298 -11.62 -2.57 -8.49
N PHE A 299 -10.48 -3.03 -9.03
CA PHE A 299 -9.17 -2.54 -8.61
C PHE A 299 -8.97 -1.12 -9.16
N GLU A 300 -8.90 -0.17 -8.27
CA GLU A 300 -8.64 1.22 -8.64
C GLU A 300 -7.17 1.41 -9.06
N GLN A 301 -6.94 2.32 -9.99
CA GLN A 301 -5.60 2.70 -10.44
C GLN A 301 -5.26 4.10 -9.93
N PRO A 302 -3.95 4.46 -9.79
CA PRO A 302 -3.57 5.81 -9.40
C PRO A 302 -4.10 6.83 -10.42
N SER A 303 -4.67 7.93 -9.94
CA SER A 303 -5.20 9.00 -10.77
C SER A 303 -4.09 9.75 -11.51
N SER A 304 -2.88 9.79 -10.91
CA SER A 304 -1.71 10.47 -11.46
C SER A 304 -0.41 9.78 -11.04
N ILE A 305 0.63 10.01 -11.84
CA ILE A 305 2.02 9.66 -11.50
C ILE A 305 2.74 10.96 -11.16
N GLN A 306 3.36 10.99 -9.99
CA GLN A 306 4.11 12.13 -9.49
C GLN A 306 5.58 12.02 -9.92
N PHE A 307 6.11 13.06 -10.55
CA PHE A 307 7.52 13.24 -10.82
C PHE A 307 8.08 14.36 -9.95
N ILE A 308 8.97 14.01 -9.03
CA ILE A 308 9.54 14.95 -8.06
C ILE A 308 11.05 14.97 -8.21
N ILE A 309 11.63 16.15 -8.26
CA ILE A 309 13.07 16.40 -8.25
C ILE A 309 13.46 16.94 -6.88
N ASN A 310 14.61 16.49 -6.36
CA ASN A 310 15.22 17.02 -5.14
C ASN A 310 16.61 17.60 -5.45
N GLU A 311 16.65 18.90 -5.78
CA GLU A 311 17.89 19.61 -6.05
C GLU A 311 18.79 19.72 -4.81
N LYS A 312 18.20 19.78 -3.61
CA LYS A 312 18.96 19.79 -2.36
C LYS A 312 19.79 18.51 -2.22
N ASN A 313 19.18 17.35 -2.43
CA ASN A 313 19.89 16.07 -2.37
C ASN A 313 20.93 15.95 -3.48
N ALA A 314 20.61 16.40 -4.70
CA ALA A 314 21.56 16.42 -5.81
C ALA A 314 22.80 17.27 -5.48
N LYS A 315 22.63 18.45 -4.88
CA LYS A 315 23.75 19.31 -4.42
C LYS A 315 24.62 18.62 -3.38
N ILE A 316 24.03 17.85 -2.44
CA ILE A 316 24.78 17.09 -1.42
C ILE A 316 25.68 16.04 -2.10
N LEU A 317 25.20 15.42 -3.19
CA LEU A 317 25.97 14.45 -3.97
C LEU A 317 26.97 15.11 -4.95
N GLY A 318 26.96 16.44 -5.08
CA GLY A 318 27.77 17.17 -6.08
C GLY A 318 27.23 17.05 -7.49
N ILE A 319 25.94 16.77 -7.66
CA ILE A 319 25.26 16.57 -8.94
C ILE A 319 24.48 17.83 -9.33
N THR A 320 24.64 18.25 -10.58
CA THR A 320 23.78 19.25 -11.21
C THR A 320 22.76 18.54 -12.10
N ILE A 321 21.47 18.70 -11.77
CA ILE A 321 20.38 18.13 -12.56
C ILE A 321 20.15 18.97 -13.81
N SER A 322 19.92 18.32 -14.93
CA SER A 322 19.62 18.96 -16.23
C SER A 322 18.35 19.80 -16.14
N GLU A 323 18.39 21.05 -16.62
CA GLU A 323 17.31 22.03 -16.51
C GLU A 323 16.01 21.56 -17.18
N ASN A 324 16.11 20.93 -18.35
CA ASN A 324 14.99 20.34 -19.07
C ASN A 324 14.28 19.20 -18.33
N VAL A 325 14.91 18.62 -17.31
CA VAL A 325 14.30 17.61 -16.43
C VAL A 325 13.60 18.27 -15.25
N ILE A 326 14.16 19.37 -14.77
CA ILE A 326 13.53 20.18 -13.70
C ILE A 326 12.21 20.79 -14.18
N GLU A 327 12.16 21.29 -15.42
CA GLU A 327 10.99 21.93 -16.02
C GLU A 327 9.77 21.00 -16.15
N ILE A 328 9.98 19.69 -16.34
CA ILE A 328 8.90 18.70 -16.48
C ILE A 328 8.51 18.03 -15.18
N ALA A 329 9.14 18.38 -14.05
CA ALA A 329 8.81 17.85 -12.75
C ALA A 329 7.49 18.45 -12.21
N ASN A 330 6.66 17.61 -11.58
CA ASN A 330 5.46 18.08 -10.88
C ASN A 330 5.80 18.89 -9.62
N LYS A 331 6.95 18.59 -9.00
CA LYS A 331 7.44 19.27 -7.79
C LYS A 331 8.96 19.30 -7.78
N VAL A 332 9.52 20.43 -7.35
CA VAL A 332 10.96 20.60 -7.14
C VAL A 332 11.24 20.99 -5.69
N ILE A 333 12.06 20.19 -5.00
CA ILE A 333 12.54 20.44 -3.64
C ILE A 333 13.90 21.14 -3.74
N ARG A 334 13.97 22.38 -3.21
CA ARG A 334 15.17 23.24 -3.23
C ARG A 334 15.77 23.46 -1.86
#